data_d3e3ced34b9c846ad7f34399c0c0280e
#
_entry.id   d3e3ced34b9c846ad7f34399c0c0280e
#
_cell.length_a   1.000
_cell.length_b   1.000
_cell.length_c   1.000
_cell.angle_alpha   90.00
_cell.angle_beta   90.00
_cell.angle_gamma   90.00
#
_symmetry.space_group_name_H-M   'P 1'
#
loop_
_entity.id
_entity.type
_entity.pdbx_description
1 polymer ?
#
loop_
_entity_poly.entity_id
_entity_poly.type
_entity_poly.pdbx_seq_one_letter_code
_entity_poly.pdbx_strand_id
1 'polypeptide(L)'
;ILDNEKKVFWQHSGLSLDLRIDRVDQLGDGSLALIDYKTGKFTNYKWFDERPDDLQLPLYQIALSTGTDQPVSATLIFQLNAENIGLISPMELSDFGAQIKVSRQAKSFEGGWPALQNYWNKSIHKLVEEFESGLVAVAPTRGATTCQYCDLGPLCRIAESEQSEIPLSEEDI
;
A
#
# COMPACT_ATOMS: atom_id res chain seq x y z
N ILE A 1 9.63 2.43 -21.97
CA ILE A 1 9.42 1.15 -21.25
C ILE A 1 10.78 0.48 -21.15
N LEU A 2 11.18 0.10 -19.92
CA LEU A 2 12.38 -0.68 -19.67
C LEU A 2 12.05 -2.17 -19.58
N ASP A 3 10.99 -2.52 -18.84
CA ASP A 3 10.62 -3.91 -18.58
C ASP A 3 9.10 -4.04 -18.38
N ASN A 4 8.52 -5.15 -18.83
CA ASN A 4 7.14 -5.54 -18.58
C ASN A 4 7.14 -6.87 -17.82
N GLU A 5 6.18 -7.05 -16.91
CA GLU A 5 6.06 -8.27 -16.10
C GLU A 5 7.37 -8.57 -15.34
N LYS A 6 8.02 -7.51 -14.84
CA LYS A 6 9.33 -7.62 -14.18
C LYS A 6 9.22 -8.44 -12.92
N LYS A 7 9.93 -9.56 -12.89
CA LYS A 7 10.08 -10.36 -11.67
C LYS A 7 11.10 -9.73 -10.74
N VAL A 8 10.73 -9.56 -9.50
CA VAL A 8 11.59 -9.09 -8.43
C VAL A 8 11.44 -10.00 -7.21
N PHE A 9 12.54 -10.26 -6.54
CA PHE A 9 12.56 -11.01 -5.29
C PHE A 9 12.75 -10.04 -4.14
N TRP A 10 11.99 -10.23 -3.08
CA TRP A 10 12.12 -9.45 -1.85
C TRP A 10 12.13 -10.38 -0.66
N GLN A 11 12.98 -10.07 0.30
CA GLN A 11 13.10 -10.82 1.54
C GLN A 11 13.28 -9.86 2.71
N HIS A 12 12.57 -10.13 3.79
CA HIS A 12 12.78 -9.48 5.08
C HIS A 12 12.55 -10.49 6.18
N SER A 13 13.51 -10.61 7.11
CA SER A 13 13.49 -11.63 8.16
C SER A 13 13.31 -13.05 7.56
N GLY A 14 12.32 -13.81 8.02
CA GLY A 14 11.97 -15.15 7.52
C GLY A 14 11.02 -15.15 6.32
N LEU A 15 10.42 -14.01 5.95
CA LEU A 15 9.48 -13.91 4.83
C LEU A 15 10.20 -13.64 3.52
N SER A 16 9.90 -14.44 2.50
CA SER A 16 10.40 -14.27 1.13
C SER A 16 9.23 -14.19 0.16
N LEU A 17 9.28 -13.25 -0.78
CA LEU A 17 8.22 -13.02 -1.76
C LEU A 17 8.80 -12.92 -3.18
N ASP A 18 8.23 -13.70 -4.10
CA ASP A 18 8.40 -13.53 -5.54
C ASP A 18 7.29 -12.61 -6.07
N LEU A 19 7.67 -11.44 -6.55
CA LEU A 19 6.76 -10.41 -6.99
C LEU A 19 6.88 -10.20 -8.50
N ARG A 20 5.79 -9.72 -9.11
CA ARG A 20 5.75 -9.40 -10.52
C ARG A 20 5.15 -8.02 -10.70
N ILE A 21 5.98 -7.09 -11.15
CA ILE A 21 5.62 -5.70 -11.42
C ILE A 21 5.15 -5.61 -12.87
N ASP A 22 3.97 -5.04 -13.10
CA ASP A 22 3.37 -4.98 -14.43
C ASP A 22 4.25 -4.25 -15.43
N ARG A 23 4.82 -3.10 -15.03
CA ARG A 23 5.68 -2.29 -15.91
C ARG A 23 6.68 -1.44 -15.12
N VAL A 24 7.90 -1.37 -15.63
CA VAL A 24 8.95 -0.46 -15.18
C VAL A 24 9.44 0.37 -16.36
N ASP A 25 9.42 1.69 -16.21
CA ASP A 25 9.95 2.62 -17.19
C ASP A 25 11.23 3.27 -16.65
N GLN A 26 12.18 3.56 -17.54
CA GLN A 26 13.30 4.42 -17.24
C GLN A 26 12.96 5.85 -17.64
N LEU A 27 13.18 6.78 -16.74
CA LEU A 27 12.97 8.20 -16.94
C LEU A 27 14.17 8.86 -17.64
N GLY A 28 14.01 10.10 -18.08
CA GLY A 28 15.05 10.82 -18.80
C GLY A 28 16.32 11.08 -17.98
N ASP A 29 16.21 11.11 -16.65
CA ASP A 29 17.33 11.24 -15.71
C ASP A 29 18.00 9.90 -15.34
N GLY A 30 17.51 8.81 -15.92
CA GLY A 30 17.99 7.45 -15.63
C GLY A 30 17.34 6.77 -14.44
N SER A 31 16.48 7.45 -13.69
CA SER A 31 15.70 6.86 -12.60
C SER A 31 14.57 5.97 -13.12
N LEU A 32 13.94 5.21 -12.23
CA LEU A 32 12.87 4.28 -12.57
C LEU A 32 11.50 4.79 -12.14
N ALA A 33 10.50 4.51 -12.97
CA ALA A 33 9.09 4.63 -12.66
C ALA A 33 8.43 3.25 -12.67
N LEU A 34 7.76 2.92 -11.58
CA LEU A 34 6.96 1.71 -11.44
C LEU A 34 5.51 2.03 -11.78
N ILE A 35 4.87 1.19 -12.60
CA ILE A 35 3.48 1.37 -13.03
C ILE A 35 2.72 0.07 -12.84
N ASP A 36 1.59 0.15 -12.15
CA ASP A 36 0.63 -0.94 -11.97
C ASP A 36 -0.70 -0.60 -12.66
N TYR A 37 -1.31 -1.57 -13.35
CA TYR A 37 -2.55 -1.38 -14.09
C TYR A 37 -3.77 -1.80 -13.27
N LYS A 38 -4.75 -0.90 -13.13
CA LYS A 38 -6.00 -1.18 -12.42
C LYS A 38 -7.22 -0.92 -13.29
N THR A 39 -8.04 -1.95 -13.50
CA THR A 39 -9.32 -1.85 -14.24
C THR A 39 -10.51 -1.49 -13.34
N GLY A 40 -10.40 -1.73 -12.05
CA GLY A 40 -11.42 -1.39 -11.05
C GLY A 40 -11.36 0.04 -10.55
N LYS A 41 -12.29 0.40 -9.66
CA LYS A 41 -12.19 1.65 -8.89
C LYS A 41 -10.98 1.58 -7.97
N PHE A 42 -10.10 2.55 -8.08
CA PHE A 42 -8.93 2.67 -7.23
C PHE A 42 -9.05 3.87 -6.30
N THR A 43 -8.72 3.67 -5.03
CA THR A 43 -8.72 4.72 -4.02
C THR A 43 -7.33 4.81 -3.40
N ASN A 44 -6.71 5.97 -3.52
CA ASN A 44 -5.30 6.21 -3.18
C ASN A 44 -5.04 6.53 -1.70
N TYR A 45 -6.07 6.61 -0.85
CA TYR A 45 -5.89 6.89 0.57
C TYR A 45 -5.25 5.74 1.34
N LYS A 46 -5.32 4.52 0.82
CA LYS A 46 -4.84 3.29 1.45
C LYS A 46 -3.32 3.21 1.62
N TRP A 47 -2.58 4.12 0.99
CA TRP A 47 -1.11 4.14 1.03
C TRP A 47 -0.50 4.90 2.22
N PHE A 48 -1.32 5.70 2.92
CA PHE A 48 -0.87 6.64 3.97
C PHE A 48 -1.29 6.21 5.38
N ASP A 49 -2.01 5.11 5.51
CA ASP A 49 -2.42 4.58 6.81
C ASP A 49 -1.23 3.90 7.49
N GLU A 50 -1.16 3.93 8.81
CA GLU A 50 -0.10 3.27 9.61
C GLU A 50 -0.02 1.76 9.30
N ARG A 51 -1.16 1.13 9.02
CA ARG A 51 -1.28 -0.21 8.45
C ARG A 51 -1.92 -0.08 7.07
N PRO A 52 -1.13 0.03 6.00
CA PRO A 52 -1.66 0.20 4.66
C PRO A 52 -2.56 -0.98 4.25
N ASP A 53 -3.78 -0.71 3.80
CA ASP A 53 -4.70 -1.75 3.30
C ASP A 53 -4.28 -2.29 1.94
N ASP A 54 -3.64 -1.44 1.11
CA ASP A 54 -3.11 -1.81 -0.20
C ASP A 54 -1.59 -1.80 -0.15
N LEU A 55 -1.02 -2.99 0.03
CA LEU A 55 0.43 -3.19 0.16
C LEU A 55 1.13 -3.37 -1.19
N GLN A 56 0.40 -3.59 -2.27
CA GLN A 56 0.98 -3.99 -3.56
C GLN A 56 2.00 -2.97 -4.06
N LEU A 57 1.60 -1.72 -4.20
CA LEU A 57 2.48 -0.67 -4.71
C LEU A 57 3.66 -0.36 -3.79
N PRO A 58 3.45 -0.15 -2.46
CA PRO A 58 4.53 0.03 -1.52
C PRO A 58 5.55 -1.11 -1.54
N LEU A 59 5.07 -2.36 -1.58
CA LEU A 59 5.94 -3.53 -1.60
C LEU A 59 6.74 -3.64 -2.91
N TYR A 60 6.10 -3.39 -4.05
CA TYR A 60 6.78 -3.35 -5.35
C TYR A 60 7.88 -2.30 -5.39
N GLN A 61 7.61 -1.11 -4.85
CA GLN A 61 8.59 -0.03 -4.77
C GLN A 61 9.80 -0.43 -3.93
N ILE A 62 9.59 -1.03 -2.75
CA ILE A 62 10.67 -1.49 -1.87
C ILE A 62 11.47 -2.59 -2.55
N ALA A 63 10.79 -3.60 -3.09
CA ALA A 63 11.43 -4.73 -3.77
C ALA A 63 12.26 -4.30 -4.98
N LEU A 64 11.74 -3.37 -5.79
CA LEU A 64 12.46 -2.83 -6.93
C LEU A 64 13.69 -2.02 -6.47
N SER A 65 13.53 -1.17 -5.45
CA SER A 65 14.63 -0.35 -4.91
C SER A 65 15.75 -1.17 -4.29
N THR A 66 15.44 -2.33 -3.71
CA THR A 66 16.49 -3.23 -3.16
C THR A 66 17.16 -4.05 -4.25
N GLY A 67 16.49 -4.29 -5.38
CA GLY A 67 17.00 -5.11 -6.49
C GLY A 67 17.76 -4.34 -7.57
N THR A 68 17.98 -3.02 -7.43
CA THR A 68 18.64 -2.17 -8.43
C THR A 68 19.42 -1.04 -7.79
N ASP A 69 20.50 -0.58 -8.45
CA ASP A 69 21.24 0.62 -8.06
C ASP A 69 20.60 1.91 -8.57
N GLN A 70 19.58 1.81 -9.45
CA GLN A 70 18.87 2.97 -9.98
C GLN A 70 17.82 3.45 -8.99
N PRO A 71 17.70 4.77 -8.73
CA PRO A 71 16.67 5.29 -7.85
C PRO A 71 15.28 5.07 -8.45
N VAL A 72 14.32 4.63 -7.65
CA VAL A 72 12.91 4.57 -8.02
C VAL A 72 12.26 5.91 -7.66
N SER A 73 12.06 6.77 -8.64
CA SER A 73 11.61 8.15 -8.45
C SER A 73 10.10 8.32 -8.57
N ALA A 74 9.40 7.31 -9.11
CA ALA A 74 7.95 7.36 -9.28
C ALA A 74 7.31 5.99 -9.09
N THR A 75 6.13 6.00 -8.50
CA THR A 75 5.25 4.84 -8.38
C THR A 75 3.84 5.26 -8.78
N LEU A 76 3.27 4.60 -9.76
CA LEU A 76 2.06 5.04 -10.45
C LEU A 76 1.04 3.91 -10.56
N ILE A 77 -0.22 4.27 -10.45
CA ILE A 77 -1.34 3.45 -10.93
C ILE A 77 -1.79 3.99 -12.29
N PHE A 78 -1.86 3.14 -13.29
CA PHE A 78 -2.56 3.45 -14.51
C PHE A 78 -3.98 2.88 -14.45
N GLN A 79 -4.93 3.76 -14.17
CA GLN A 79 -6.34 3.38 -14.08
C GLN A 79 -6.95 3.29 -15.47
N LEU A 80 -7.58 2.16 -15.77
CA LEU A 80 -8.24 1.85 -17.04
C LEU A 80 -9.65 1.35 -16.76
N ASN A 81 -10.60 2.25 -16.55
CA ASN A 81 -12.02 1.88 -16.48
C ASN A 81 -12.89 2.83 -17.30
N ALA A 82 -14.16 2.46 -17.49
CA ALA A 82 -15.08 3.22 -18.36
C ALA A 82 -15.29 4.68 -17.92
N GLU A 83 -15.10 4.98 -16.64
CA GLU A 83 -15.32 6.33 -16.08
C GLU A 83 -14.01 7.14 -16.01
N ASN A 84 -12.88 6.47 -15.87
CA ASN A 84 -11.58 7.12 -15.65
C ASN A 84 -10.46 6.40 -16.37
N ILE A 85 -9.73 7.15 -17.18
CA ILE A 85 -8.47 6.72 -17.79
C ILE A 85 -7.41 7.72 -17.37
N GLY A 86 -6.31 7.26 -16.76
CA GLY A 86 -5.23 8.16 -16.39
C GLY A 86 -4.28 7.61 -15.34
N LEU A 87 -3.23 8.37 -15.10
CA LEU A 87 -2.20 8.08 -14.12
C LEU A 87 -2.57 8.69 -12.76
N ILE A 88 -2.32 7.93 -11.71
CA ILE A 88 -2.50 8.34 -10.31
C ILE A 88 -1.18 8.11 -9.60
N SER A 89 -0.69 9.14 -8.90
CA SER A 89 0.53 9.07 -8.08
C SER A 89 0.21 9.29 -6.61
N PRO A 90 0.91 8.63 -5.69
CA PRO A 90 0.84 8.96 -4.27
C PRO A 90 1.41 10.34 -3.94
N MET A 91 2.37 10.85 -4.72
CA MET A 91 3.05 12.13 -4.51
C MET A 91 3.13 12.94 -5.80
N GLU A 92 3.41 14.24 -5.68
CA GLU A 92 3.71 15.08 -6.83
C GLU A 92 5.03 14.65 -7.51
N LEU A 93 5.00 14.64 -8.83
CA LEU A 93 6.13 14.27 -9.67
C LEU A 93 6.45 15.46 -10.59
N SER A 94 7.61 16.08 -10.40
CA SER A 94 7.97 17.35 -11.05
C SER A 94 8.19 17.25 -12.57
N ASP A 95 8.52 16.08 -13.11
CA ASP A 95 9.01 15.93 -14.48
C ASP A 95 8.21 14.94 -15.35
N PHE A 96 7.05 14.52 -14.88
CA PHE A 96 6.13 13.73 -15.67
C PHE A 96 5.25 14.64 -16.51
N GLY A 97 5.56 14.85 -17.79
CA GLY A 97 4.82 15.70 -18.73
C GLY A 97 3.36 15.29 -19.02
N ALA A 98 2.78 14.38 -18.24
CA ALA A 98 1.40 13.93 -18.33
C ALA A 98 0.57 14.50 -17.18
N GLN A 99 -0.74 14.64 -17.40
CA GLN A 99 -1.67 14.98 -16.31
C GLN A 99 -1.78 13.79 -15.36
N ILE A 100 -1.11 13.89 -14.22
CA ILE A 100 -1.14 12.89 -13.16
C ILE A 100 -2.07 13.37 -12.05
N LYS A 101 -3.02 12.53 -11.66
CA LYS A 101 -3.82 12.79 -10.45
C LYS A 101 -2.99 12.45 -9.22
N VAL A 102 -2.79 13.45 -8.36
CA VAL A 102 -2.06 13.26 -7.10
C VAL A 102 -3.05 13.00 -5.97
N SER A 103 -2.67 12.12 -5.04
CA SER A 103 -3.43 11.86 -3.82
C SER A 103 -3.66 13.15 -3.02
N ARG A 104 -4.86 13.31 -2.44
CA ARG A 104 -5.13 14.43 -1.52
C ARG A 104 -4.25 14.37 -0.28
N GLN A 105 -3.96 13.18 0.21
CA GLN A 105 -3.10 12.94 1.37
C GLN A 105 -1.64 13.33 1.10
N ALA A 106 -1.21 13.30 -0.16
CA ALA A 106 0.12 13.76 -0.54
C ALA A 106 0.40 15.22 -0.11
N LYS A 107 -0.65 16.06 -0.15
CA LYS A 107 -0.55 17.49 0.21
C LYS A 107 -0.29 17.72 1.70
N SER A 108 -0.69 16.80 2.55
CA SER A 108 -0.50 16.85 4.00
C SER A 108 0.67 15.97 4.48
N PHE A 109 1.31 15.22 3.57
CA PHE A 109 2.43 14.35 3.91
C PHE A 109 3.75 15.12 3.80
N GLU A 110 4.38 15.38 4.94
CA GLU A 110 5.63 16.13 5.00
C GLU A 110 6.84 15.30 4.53
N GLY A 111 7.80 15.96 3.88
CA GLY A 111 9.07 15.35 3.47
C GLY A 111 9.08 14.71 2.08
N GLY A 112 7.98 14.77 1.34
CA GLY A 112 7.91 14.36 -0.06
C GLY A 112 8.17 12.87 -0.33
N TRP A 113 8.61 12.56 -1.55
CA TRP A 113 8.81 11.18 -2.00
C TRP A 113 9.77 10.35 -1.13
N PRO A 114 10.96 10.84 -0.73
CA PRO A 114 11.86 10.04 0.12
C PRO A 114 11.26 9.70 1.48
N ALA A 115 10.48 10.62 2.07
CA ALA A 115 9.81 10.38 3.33
C ALA A 115 8.71 9.32 3.21
N LEU A 116 7.95 9.33 2.10
CA LEU A 116 6.92 8.32 1.83
C LEU A 116 7.54 6.93 1.61
N GLN A 117 8.63 6.84 0.87
CA GLN A 117 9.37 5.58 0.69
C GLN A 117 9.84 5.00 2.03
N ASN A 118 10.41 5.85 2.88
CA ASN A 118 10.83 5.43 4.21
C ASN A 118 9.65 5.03 5.11
N TYR A 119 8.53 5.73 5.00
CA TYR A 119 7.30 5.38 5.71
C TYR A 119 6.78 3.99 5.30
N TRP A 120 6.68 3.72 4.00
CA TRP A 120 6.28 2.42 3.48
C TRP A 120 7.23 1.30 3.92
N ASN A 121 8.53 1.56 3.86
CA ASN A 121 9.54 0.59 4.30
C ASN A 121 9.33 0.20 5.77
N LYS A 122 9.20 1.18 6.65
CA LYS A 122 8.95 0.94 8.08
C LYS A 122 7.63 0.21 8.33
N SER A 123 6.55 0.62 7.65
CA SER A 123 5.23 0.01 7.83
C SER A 123 5.22 -1.46 7.39
N ILE A 124 5.85 -1.78 6.25
CA ILE A 124 5.91 -3.16 5.74
C ILE A 124 6.79 -4.02 6.63
N HIS A 125 7.96 -3.53 7.05
CA HIS A 125 8.83 -4.29 7.96
C HIS A 125 8.12 -4.59 9.28
N LYS A 126 7.43 -3.61 9.87
CA LYS A 126 6.61 -3.82 11.08
C LYS A 126 5.54 -4.89 10.89
N LEU A 127 4.83 -4.88 9.74
CA LEU A 127 3.82 -5.90 9.45
C LEU A 127 4.43 -7.31 9.32
N VAL A 128 5.62 -7.43 8.73
CA VAL A 128 6.32 -8.72 8.66
C VAL A 128 6.74 -9.20 10.04
N GLU A 129 7.29 -8.31 10.88
CA GLU A 129 7.67 -8.64 12.25
C GLU A 129 6.46 -9.05 13.10
N GLU A 130 5.32 -8.37 12.96
CA GLU A 130 4.06 -8.75 13.60
C GLU A 130 3.61 -10.14 13.16
N PHE A 131 3.68 -10.43 11.86
CA PHE A 131 3.32 -11.73 11.31
C PHE A 131 4.24 -12.85 11.84
N GLU A 132 5.55 -12.65 11.81
CA GLU A 132 6.54 -13.62 12.28
C GLU A 132 6.48 -13.87 13.79
N SER A 133 6.15 -12.84 14.57
CA SER A 133 5.95 -12.97 16.02
C SER A 133 4.64 -13.66 16.40
N GLY A 134 3.80 -13.99 15.39
CA GLY A 134 2.49 -14.61 15.62
C GLY A 134 1.44 -13.64 16.19
N LEU A 135 1.59 -12.34 15.98
CA LEU A 135 0.58 -11.36 16.36
C LEU A 135 -0.63 -11.47 15.43
N VAL A 136 -1.66 -12.17 15.90
CA VAL A 136 -2.89 -12.48 15.14
C VAL A 136 -4.12 -11.75 15.69
N ALA A 137 -3.91 -10.67 16.43
CA ALA A 137 -5.01 -9.88 16.96
C ALA A 137 -5.90 -9.34 15.84
N VAL A 138 -7.22 -9.44 16.03
CA VAL A 138 -8.18 -8.86 15.10
C VAL A 138 -8.19 -7.34 15.29
N ALA A 139 -7.62 -6.63 14.32
CA ALA A 139 -7.46 -5.17 14.36
C ALA A 139 -7.80 -4.54 13.00
N PRO A 140 -9.09 -4.46 12.63
CA PRO A 140 -9.48 -3.86 11.36
C PRO A 140 -9.15 -2.36 11.36
N THR A 141 -8.42 -1.91 10.34
CA THR A 141 -7.93 -0.52 10.23
C THR A 141 -9.05 0.51 10.11
N ARG A 142 -10.24 0.11 9.66
CA ARG A 142 -11.40 0.96 9.43
C ARG A 142 -12.69 0.36 9.98
N GLY A 143 -12.61 -0.38 11.06
CA GLY A 143 -13.75 -1.00 11.71
C GLY A 143 -14.63 -1.78 10.73
N ALA A 144 -15.94 -1.57 10.79
CA ALA A 144 -16.91 -2.27 9.96
C ALA A 144 -16.67 -2.15 8.44
N THR A 145 -16.05 -1.06 7.96
CA THR A 145 -15.74 -0.89 6.53
C THR A 145 -14.69 -1.88 6.04
N THR A 146 -13.69 -2.19 6.85
CA THR A 146 -12.70 -3.24 6.54
C THR A 146 -13.36 -4.61 6.43
N CYS A 147 -14.38 -4.85 7.25
CA CYS A 147 -15.07 -6.14 7.35
C CYS A 147 -16.21 -6.32 6.33
N GLN A 148 -16.56 -5.29 5.57
CA GLN A 148 -17.75 -5.28 4.70
C GLN A 148 -17.83 -6.44 3.70
N TYR A 149 -16.69 -6.90 3.21
CA TYR A 149 -16.59 -8.00 2.23
C TYR A 149 -15.79 -9.20 2.76
N CYS A 150 -15.67 -9.30 4.09
CA CYS A 150 -14.91 -10.37 4.73
C CYS A 150 -15.83 -11.53 5.10
N ASP A 151 -15.57 -12.72 4.56
CA ASP A 151 -16.35 -13.94 4.84
C ASP A 151 -15.94 -14.63 6.15
N LEU A 152 -14.94 -14.09 6.87
CA LEU A 152 -14.40 -14.67 8.10
C LEU A 152 -15.11 -14.18 9.38
N GLY A 153 -16.20 -13.46 9.26
CA GLY A 153 -16.97 -12.93 10.41
C GLY A 153 -17.27 -13.97 11.50
N PRO A 154 -17.76 -15.18 11.16
CA PRO A 154 -18.03 -16.24 12.14
C PRO A 154 -16.81 -16.76 12.89
N LEU A 155 -15.62 -16.70 12.29
CA LEU A 155 -14.36 -17.11 12.91
C LEU A 155 -13.73 -15.98 13.72
N CYS A 156 -13.78 -14.78 13.17
CA CYS A 156 -13.16 -13.58 13.75
C CYS A 156 -13.90 -13.10 15.00
N ARG A 157 -15.25 -13.21 15.04
CA ARG A 157 -16.13 -12.82 16.17
C ARG A 157 -15.89 -11.40 16.69
N ILE A 158 -15.47 -10.45 15.82
CA ILE A 158 -15.14 -9.08 16.22
C ILE A 158 -16.31 -8.36 16.91
N ALA A 159 -17.54 -8.64 16.47
CA ALA A 159 -18.73 -8.04 17.06
C ALA A 159 -18.93 -8.42 18.55
N GLU A 160 -18.36 -9.54 18.97
CA GLU A 160 -18.43 -9.98 20.37
C GLU A 160 -17.33 -9.33 21.22
N SER A 161 -16.17 -9.03 20.63
CA SER A 161 -15.09 -8.32 21.32
C SER A 161 -15.43 -6.86 21.60
N GLU A 162 -16.14 -6.20 20.68
CA GLU A 162 -16.63 -4.82 20.86
C GLU A 162 -17.72 -4.72 21.95
N GLN A 163 -18.50 -5.78 22.16
CA GLN A 163 -19.52 -5.83 23.23
C GLN A 163 -18.92 -6.07 24.62
N SER A 164 -17.75 -6.64 24.73
CA SER A 164 -17.09 -6.91 26.04
C SER A 164 -16.46 -5.68 26.68
N GLU A 165 -16.35 -4.56 25.95
CA GLU A 165 -15.85 -3.28 26.46
C GLU A 165 -16.96 -2.37 27.04
N ILE A 166 -18.23 -2.79 27.02
CA ILE A 166 -19.30 -2.05 27.68
C ILE A 166 -19.21 -2.35 29.19
N PRO A 167 -18.83 -1.40 30.04
CA PRO A 167 -18.84 -1.61 31.48
C PRO A 167 -20.27 -1.91 31.90
N LEU A 168 -20.46 -3.01 32.64
CA LEU A 168 -21.71 -3.30 33.30
C LEU A 168 -22.09 -2.08 34.15
N SER A 169 -23.23 -1.47 33.89
CA SER A 169 -23.73 -0.39 34.69
C SER A 169 -24.05 -0.95 36.09
N GLU A 170 -23.69 -0.19 37.14
CA GLU A 170 -23.93 -0.58 38.55
C GLU A 170 -25.42 -0.80 38.93
N GLU A 171 -26.33 -0.70 37.96
CA GLU A 171 -27.77 -0.88 38.14
C GLU A 171 -28.24 -2.34 37.93
N ASP A 172 -27.35 -3.27 37.54
CA ASP A 172 -27.67 -4.71 37.31
C ASP A 172 -27.20 -5.65 38.44
N ILE A 173 -26.94 -5.11 39.66
CA ILE A 173 -26.60 -5.93 40.85
C ILE A 173 -27.70 -5.85 41.89
#